data_c9c88ffe7522c8125a74a0122f5e2905
#
_entry.id   c9c88ffe7522c8125a74a0122f5e2905
#
_cell.length_a   1.000
_cell.length_b   1.000
_cell.length_c   1.000
_cell.angle_alpha   90.00
_cell.angle_beta   90.00
_cell.angle_gamma   90.00
#
_symmetry.space_group_name_H-M   'P 1'
#
loop_
_entity.id
_entity.type
_entity.pdbx_description
1 polymer ?
#
loop_
_entity_poly.entity_id
_entity_poly.type
_entity_poly.pdbx_seq_one_letter_code
_entity_poly.pdbx_strand_id
1 'polypeptide(L)'
;MTSPDGAEIPVETDDIDHFGNRRLRTVGELIQNQVRVGLSRMERVVRERMTTQDMEAITPQSLINIRPVVAAIKEFFGTSQLSQFMDQNNPLSGLTHKRRLSALGPGGLTRDRAGLEVRDVHNSHYGRMCPIETPEGPNIGLIGSLSVYARVNPFGFIETPYRRVVDGCATDQVDYLTADEEDRHVVAQANSPMDENGRFLDERLLVRKRGGDVEYVTPDEVDYMDVSPRQMVSVATAMIPFLEHDDANRALMGANMQRQAVPLLKTCLLYTSPSPRDLSTS
;
A
#
# COMPACT_ATOMS: atom_id res chain seq x y z
N MET A 1 20.14 -26.88 4.12
CA MET A 1 20.40 -27.17 2.68
C MET A 1 21.89 -27.02 2.45
N THR A 2 22.52 -27.95 1.78
CA THR A 2 23.94 -27.85 1.46
C THR A 2 24.11 -27.32 0.04
N SER A 3 24.99 -26.34 -0.12
CA SER A 3 25.44 -25.82 -1.42
C SER A 3 26.11 -26.94 -2.22
N PRO A 4 26.18 -26.84 -3.57
CA PRO A 4 26.91 -27.78 -4.40
C PRO A 4 28.37 -27.97 -3.96
N ASP A 5 28.93 -26.97 -3.26
CA ASP A 5 30.31 -26.99 -2.73
C ASP A 5 30.45 -27.56 -1.30
N GLY A 6 29.36 -28.12 -0.74
CA GLY A 6 29.32 -28.75 0.58
C GLY A 6 29.29 -27.78 1.76
N ALA A 7 29.18 -26.47 1.54
CA ALA A 7 29.00 -25.49 2.61
C ALA A 7 27.54 -25.53 3.14
N GLU A 8 27.38 -25.55 4.46
CA GLU A 8 26.05 -25.37 5.07
C GLU A 8 25.57 -23.94 4.79
N ILE A 9 24.52 -23.82 3.97
CA ILE A 9 23.83 -22.54 3.79
C ILE A 9 23.03 -22.32 5.09
N PRO A 10 23.31 -21.25 5.85
CA PRO A 10 22.48 -20.93 7.00
C PRO A 10 21.03 -20.74 6.51
N VAL A 11 20.12 -21.50 7.07
CA VAL A 11 18.69 -21.36 6.81
C VAL A 11 18.24 -20.14 7.61
N GLU A 12 18.25 -18.97 6.98
CA GLU A 12 17.57 -17.81 7.53
C GLU A 12 16.07 -18.04 7.39
N THR A 13 15.32 -17.86 8.47
CA THR A 13 13.87 -17.89 8.44
C THR A 13 13.38 -16.61 7.80
N ASP A 14 12.51 -16.73 6.79
CA ASP A 14 11.88 -15.58 6.16
C ASP A 14 11.08 -14.76 7.19
N ASP A 15 11.29 -13.45 7.17
CA ASP A 15 10.50 -12.53 7.96
C ASP A 15 9.14 -12.30 7.31
N ILE A 16 8.08 -12.74 7.99
CA ILE A 16 6.70 -12.69 7.48
C ILE A 16 6.19 -11.24 7.38
N ASP A 17 6.68 -10.34 8.23
CA ASP A 17 6.21 -8.95 8.29
C ASP A 17 6.97 -8.02 7.34
N HIS A 18 8.04 -8.51 6.72
CA HIS A 18 8.79 -7.78 5.72
C HIS A 18 7.97 -7.54 4.45
N PHE A 19 7.95 -6.30 3.89
CA PHE A 19 7.20 -5.97 2.68
C PHE A 19 7.71 -6.65 1.40
N GLY A 20 8.85 -7.29 1.42
CA GLY A 20 9.29 -8.24 0.39
C GLY A 20 8.43 -9.51 0.36
N ASN A 21 7.87 -9.92 1.50
CA ASN A 21 7.04 -11.10 1.66
C ASN A 21 5.53 -10.77 1.75
N ARG A 22 5.17 -9.51 2.04
CA ARG A 22 3.78 -9.04 2.13
C ARG A 22 3.37 -8.32 0.86
N ARG A 23 2.53 -8.98 0.07
CA ARG A 23 1.99 -8.45 -1.18
C ARG A 23 0.63 -7.79 -0.96
N LEU A 24 0.38 -6.69 -1.65
CA LEU A 24 -0.94 -6.06 -1.71
C LEU A 24 -1.79 -6.69 -2.81
N ARG A 25 -3.08 -6.81 -2.54
CA ARG A 25 -4.10 -7.08 -3.54
C ARG A 25 -4.79 -5.77 -3.88
N THR A 26 -4.61 -5.30 -5.10
CA THR A 26 -5.26 -4.08 -5.59
C THR A 26 -6.74 -4.31 -5.86
N VAL A 27 -7.50 -3.21 -5.97
CA VAL A 27 -8.94 -3.27 -6.31
C VAL A 27 -9.19 -4.03 -7.61
N GLY A 28 -8.32 -3.85 -8.62
CA GLY A 28 -8.42 -4.57 -9.90
C GLY A 28 -8.35 -6.08 -9.73
N GLU A 29 -7.42 -6.58 -8.92
CA GLU A 29 -7.28 -8.01 -8.61
C GLU A 29 -8.51 -8.55 -7.87
N LEU A 30 -9.03 -7.81 -6.90
CA LEU A 30 -10.22 -8.20 -6.15
C LEU A 30 -11.45 -8.34 -7.06
N ILE A 31 -11.66 -7.38 -7.97
CA ILE A 31 -12.75 -7.43 -8.94
C ILE A 31 -12.54 -8.56 -9.95
N GLN A 32 -11.30 -8.74 -10.45
CA GLN A 32 -10.96 -9.84 -11.35
C GLN A 32 -11.33 -11.21 -10.75
N ASN A 33 -11.04 -11.42 -9.47
CA ASN A 33 -11.40 -12.65 -8.77
C ASN A 33 -12.91 -12.85 -8.71
N GLN A 34 -13.70 -11.79 -8.49
CA GLN A 34 -15.17 -11.90 -8.51
C GLN A 34 -15.73 -12.19 -9.91
N VAL A 35 -15.17 -11.55 -10.93
CA VAL A 35 -15.53 -11.88 -12.32
C VAL A 35 -15.20 -13.33 -12.65
N ARG A 36 -14.03 -13.82 -12.24
CA ARG A 36 -13.64 -15.24 -12.42
C ARG A 36 -14.63 -16.19 -11.76
N VAL A 37 -15.06 -15.92 -10.51
CA VAL A 37 -16.10 -16.72 -9.82
C VAL A 37 -17.41 -16.68 -10.58
N GLY A 38 -17.85 -15.51 -11.04
CA GLY A 38 -19.06 -15.34 -11.84
C GLY A 38 -19.02 -16.13 -13.15
N LEU A 39 -17.88 -16.07 -13.87
CA LEU A 39 -17.67 -16.81 -15.12
C LEU A 39 -17.64 -18.32 -14.89
N SER A 40 -17.02 -18.83 -13.83
CA SER A 40 -17.01 -20.25 -13.50
C SER A 40 -18.42 -20.78 -13.17
N ARG A 41 -19.23 -19.97 -12.45
CA ARG A 41 -20.64 -20.30 -12.21
C ARG A 41 -21.44 -20.32 -13.52
N MET A 42 -21.21 -19.38 -14.42
CA MET A 42 -21.85 -19.32 -15.73
C MET A 42 -21.44 -20.52 -16.61
N GLU A 43 -20.14 -20.86 -16.67
CA GLU A 43 -19.63 -22.02 -17.40
C GLU A 43 -20.34 -23.32 -16.96
N ARG A 44 -20.47 -23.53 -15.65
CA ARG A 44 -21.17 -24.71 -15.12
C ARG A 44 -22.61 -24.78 -15.60
N VAL A 45 -23.36 -23.68 -15.57
CA VAL A 45 -24.73 -23.63 -16.05
C VAL A 45 -24.83 -23.85 -17.56
N VAL A 46 -23.89 -23.31 -18.35
CA VAL A 46 -23.83 -23.53 -19.79
C VAL A 46 -23.59 -25.02 -20.09
N ARG A 47 -22.63 -25.64 -19.40
CA ARG A 47 -22.30 -27.06 -19.56
C ARG A 47 -23.51 -27.95 -19.22
N GLU A 48 -24.23 -27.65 -18.13
CA GLU A 48 -25.46 -28.38 -17.76
C GLU A 48 -26.54 -28.21 -18.80
N ARG A 49 -26.77 -27.01 -19.36
CA ARG A 49 -27.74 -26.80 -20.43
C ARG A 49 -27.39 -27.51 -21.73
N MET A 50 -26.11 -27.56 -22.09
CA MET A 50 -25.65 -28.30 -23.28
C MET A 50 -25.92 -29.78 -23.21
N THR A 51 -25.96 -30.38 -22.01
CA THR A 51 -26.26 -31.79 -21.82
C THR A 51 -27.76 -32.09 -21.79
N THR A 52 -28.59 -31.10 -21.43
CA THR A 52 -30.05 -31.30 -21.21
C THR A 52 -30.92 -30.80 -22.35
N GLN A 53 -30.44 -29.94 -23.24
CA GLN A 53 -31.19 -29.34 -24.35
C GLN A 53 -30.95 -30.08 -25.66
N ASP A 54 -31.97 -30.09 -26.55
CA ASP A 54 -31.88 -30.66 -27.87
C ASP A 54 -30.87 -29.91 -28.74
N MET A 55 -29.99 -30.67 -29.39
CA MET A 55 -28.89 -30.12 -30.18
C MET A 55 -29.34 -29.23 -31.35
N GLU A 56 -30.52 -29.47 -31.92
CA GLU A 56 -31.04 -28.71 -33.06
C GLU A 56 -31.58 -27.34 -32.70
N ALA A 57 -31.92 -27.10 -31.41
CA ALA A 57 -32.49 -25.83 -30.92
C ALA A 57 -31.49 -24.95 -30.17
N ILE A 58 -30.24 -25.38 -30.00
CA ILE A 58 -29.23 -24.68 -29.22
C ILE A 58 -28.69 -23.45 -29.96
N THR A 59 -28.85 -22.28 -29.36
CA THR A 59 -28.18 -21.05 -29.80
C THR A 59 -27.29 -20.51 -28.67
N PRO A 60 -26.20 -19.78 -28.96
CA PRO A 60 -25.38 -19.15 -27.92
C PRO A 60 -26.16 -18.26 -26.97
N GLN A 61 -27.19 -17.58 -27.48
CA GLN A 61 -28.05 -16.70 -26.67
C GLN A 61 -28.94 -17.45 -25.69
N SER A 62 -29.39 -18.68 -26.02
CA SER A 62 -30.17 -19.53 -25.11
C SER A 62 -29.33 -20.19 -24.01
N LEU A 63 -28.04 -20.40 -24.28
CA LEU A 63 -27.12 -21.05 -23.37
C LEU A 63 -26.53 -20.06 -22.35
N ILE A 64 -26.12 -18.88 -22.82
CA ILE A 64 -25.39 -17.90 -22.01
C ILE A 64 -26.36 -17.11 -21.13
N ASN A 65 -26.12 -17.16 -19.82
CA ASN A 65 -26.85 -16.36 -18.84
C ASN A 65 -25.85 -15.49 -18.06
N ILE A 66 -25.98 -14.19 -18.16
CA ILE A 66 -25.11 -13.19 -17.50
C ILE A 66 -25.40 -13.01 -16.00
N ARG A 67 -26.55 -13.51 -15.51
CA ARG A 67 -26.99 -13.30 -14.12
C ARG A 67 -25.96 -13.74 -13.07
N PRO A 68 -25.25 -14.88 -13.19
CA PRO A 68 -24.23 -15.29 -12.22
C PRO A 68 -23.05 -14.30 -12.10
N VAL A 69 -22.64 -13.68 -13.21
CA VAL A 69 -21.56 -12.68 -13.22
C VAL A 69 -22.04 -11.38 -12.55
N VAL A 70 -23.23 -10.91 -12.93
CA VAL A 70 -23.83 -9.72 -12.32
C VAL A 70 -24.07 -9.91 -10.81
N ALA A 71 -24.52 -11.10 -10.42
CA ALA A 71 -24.74 -11.43 -9.00
C ALA A 71 -23.42 -11.42 -8.20
N ALA A 72 -22.34 -12.01 -8.75
CA ALA A 72 -21.05 -12.01 -8.08
C ALA A 72 -20.48 -10.60 -7.89
N ILE A 73 -20.61 -9.72 -8.90
CA ILE A 73 -20.16 -8.34 -8.80
C ILE A 73 -21.02 -7.55 -7.79
N LYS A 74 -22.33 -7.70 -7.82
CA LYS A 74 -23.22 -7.06 -6.85
C LYS A 74 -22.98 -7.53 -5.42
N GLU A 75 -22.71 -8.82 -5.24
CA GLU A 75 -22.36 -9.41 -3.95
C GLU A 75 -21.09 -8.77 -3.39
N PHE A 76 -20.05 -8.60 -4.22
CA PHE A 76 -18.80 -7.96 -3.80
C PHE A 76 -19.03 -6.50 -3.33
N PHE A 77 -19.70 -5.68 -4.15
CA PHE A 77 -19.92 -4.27 -3.79
C PHE A 77 -20.90 -4.08 -2.64
N GLY A 78 -21.83 -5.02 -2.43
CA GLY A 78 -22.85 -4.92 -1.39
C GLY A 78 -22.46 -5.50 -0.03
N THR A 79 -21.61 -6.55 -0.02
CA THR A 79 -21.33 -7.32 1.21
C THR A 79 -19.87 -7.43 1.59
N SER A 80 -18.95 -7.06 0.71
CA SER A 80 -17.52 -7.15 1.00
C SER A 80 -17.09 -6.11 2.04
N GLN A 81 -16.31 -6.53 3.03
CA GLN A 81 -15.71 -5.64 4.02
C GLN A 81 -14.75 -4.61 3.39
N LEU A 82 -14.18 -4.91 2.23
CA LEU A 82 -13.24 -4.04 1.51
C LEU A 82 -13.96 -3.00 0.64
N SER A 83 -15.24 -3.22 0.32
CA SER A 83 -16.08 -2.24 -0.36
C SER A 83 -16.76 -1.37 0.69
N GLN A 84 -16.36 -0.10 0.78
CA GLN A 84 -16.77 0.83 1.81
C GLN A 84 -17.33 2.11 1.18
N PHE A 85 -18.21 2.81 1.90
CA PHE A 85 -18.57 4.17 1.52
C PHE A 85 -17.35 5.07 1.59
N MET A 86 -17.16 5.89 0.56
CA MET A 86 -16.03 6.82 0.53
C MET A 86 -16.24 7.95 1.54
N ASP A 87 -15.20 8.24 2.32
CA ASP A 87 -15.20 9.40 3.20
C ASP A 87 -15.20 10.67 2.35
N GLN A 88 -16.21 11.54 2.55
CA GLN A 88 -16.43 12.75 1.76
C GLN A 88 -16.51 14.02 2.62
N ASN A 89 -15.97 14.01 3.83
CA ASN A 89 -15.96 15.17 4.72
C ASN A 89 -15.20 16.36 4.10
N ASN A 90 -14.05 16.05 3.48
CA ASN A 90 -13.22 16.99 2.74
C ASN A 90 -12.43 16.25 1.65
N PRO A 91 -11.75 16.94 0.72
CA PRO A 91 -10.96 16.29 -0.33
C PRO A 91 -9.84 15.40 0.21
N LEU A 92 -9.22 15.78 1.33
CA LEU A 92 -8.17 14.99 1.98
C LEU A 92 -8.69 13.66 2.51
N SER A 93 -9.89 13.63 3.10
CA SER A 93 -10.50 12.40 3.59
C SER A 93 -10.76 11.39 2.47
N GLY A 94 -11.24 11.87 1.32
CA GLY A 94 -11.43 11.03 0.13
C GLY A 94 -10.11 10.48 -0.43
N LEU A 95 -9.07 11.31 -0.49
CA LEU A 95 -7.75 10.91 -0.96
C LEU A 95 -7.11 9.86 -0.04
N THR A 96 -7.11 10.11 1.26
CA THR A 96 -6.55 9.18 2.26
C THR A 96 -7.32 7.86 2.31
N HIS A 97 -8.64 7.89 2.13
CA HIS A 97 -9.46 6.67 2.06
C HIS A 97 -9.06 5.78 0.88
N LYS A 98 -8.78 6.36 -0.29
CA LYS A 98 -8.32 5.63 -1.49
C LYS A 98 -6.92 5.06 -1.35
N ARG A 99 -6.09 5.62 -0.48
CA ARG A 99 -4.71 5.19 -0.20
C ARG A 99 -4.58 4.31 1.04
N ARG A 100 -5.69 3.85 1.59
CA ARG A 100 -5.73 3.02 2.80
C ARG A 100 -5.31 1.59 2.50
N LEU A 101 -4.45 1.04 3.38
CA LEU A 101 -3.99 -0.34 3.37
C LEU A 101 -4.66 -1.08 4.52
N SER A 102 -5.33 -2.19 4.23
CA SER A 102 -6.00 -3.01 5.25
C SER A 102 -5.41 -4.42 5.29
N ALA A 103 -5.03 -4.87 6.48
CA ALA A 103 -4.66 -6.27 6.71
C ALA A 103 -5.88 -7.16 6.94
N LEU A 104 -7.07 -6.57 7.10
CA LEU A 104 -8.34 -7.26 7.35
C LEU A 104 -9.05 -7.63 6.05
N GLY A 105 -9.98 -8.57 6.14
CA GLY A 105 -10.87 -8.92 5.04
C GLY A 105 -10.64 -10.32 4.48
N PRO A 106 -11.31 -10.68 3.38
CA PRO A 106 -11.19 -12.01 2.76
C PRO A 106 -9.76 -12.34 2.35
N GLY A 107 -9.21 -13.42 2.91
CA GLY A 107 -7.81 -13.83 2.71
C GLY A 107 -6.78 -13.01 3.47
N GLY A 108 -7.21 -12.13 4.38
CA GLY A 108 -6.40 -11.41 5.34
C GLY A 108 -6.58 -11.94 6.77
N LEU A 109 -6.17 -11.12 7.73
CA LEU A 109 -6.25 -11.42 9.15
C LEU A 109 -7.65 -11.13 9.71
N THR A 110 -7.99 -11.77 10.82
CA THR A 110 -9.12 -11.37 11.68
C THR A 110 -8.57 -10.63 12.90
N ARG A 111 -9.35 -9.71 13.46
CA ARG A 111 -8.92 -8.91 14.63
C ARG A 111 -8.44 -9.75 15.79
N ASP A 112 -9.13 -10.86 16.06
CA ASP A 112 -8.85 -11.73 17.22
C ASP A 112 -7.59 -12.58 17.02
N ARG A 113 -7.19 -12.82 15.78
CA ARG A 113 -5.99 -13.60 15.43
C ARG A 113 -4.76 -12.74 15.17
N ALA A 114 -4.92 -11.43 15.09
CA ALA A 114 -3.82 -10.51 14.87
C ALA A 114 -3.09 -10.24 16.19
N GLY A 115 -1.90 -10.82 16.34
CA GLY A 115 -0.99 -10.56 17.46
C GLY A 115 -0.43 -9.14 17.46
N LEU A 116 0.42 -8.84 18.44
CA LEU A 116 1.10 -7.54 18.54
C LEU A 116 2.14 -7.37 17.41
N GLU A 117 2.81 -8.43 17.00
CA GLU A 117 3.86 -8.41 15.97
C GLU A 117 3.38 -7.83 14.65
N VAL A 118 2.19 -8.25 14.17
CA VAL A 118 1.60 -7.76 12.92
C VAL A 118 1.16 -6.28 13.01
N ARG A 119 0.97 -5.76 14.23
CA ARG A 119 0.54 -4.38 14.49
C ARG A 119 1.71 -3.41 14.66
N ASP A 120 2.91 -3.94 14.84
CA ASP A 120 4.12 -3.14 15.02
C ASP A 120 4.57 -2.51 13.69
N VAL A 121 5.44 -1.51 13.82
CA VAL A 121 6.09 -0.87 12.68
C VAL A 121 7.37 -1.63 12.37
N HIS A 122 7.39 -2.29 11.22
CA HIS A 122 8.57 -2.98 10.72
C HIS A 122 9.51 -2.02 9.96
N ASN A 123 10.81 -2.30 9.91
CA ASN A 123 11.79 -1.47 9.21
C ASN A 123 11.46 -1.28 7.72
N SER A 124 10.96 -2.34 7.05
CA SER A 124 10.53 -2.29 5.64
C SER A 124 9.34 -1.36 5.36
N HIS A 125 8.68 -0.83 6.41
CA HIS A 125 7.60 0.16 6.27
C HIS A 125 8.11 1.53 5.80
N TYR A 126 9.42 1.79 5.99
CA TYR A 126 10.01 3.06 5.59
C TYR A 126 9.74 3.37 4.11
N GLY A 127 9.22 4.57 3.85
CA GLY A 127 8.87 5.02 2.51
C GLY A 127 7.68 4.29 1.85
N ARG A 128 7.09 3.26 2.48
CA ARG A 128 6.00 2.44 1.95
C ARG A 128 4.70 2.64 2.70
N MET A 129 4.72 2.48 4.00
CA MET A 129 3.55 2.62 4.87
C MET A 129 3.85 3.62 5.97
N CYS A 130 2.96 4.58 6.18
CA CYS A 130 3.13 5.60 7.21
C CYS A 130 3.10 4.96 8.61
N PRO A 131 4.11 5.20 9.46
CA PRO A 131 4.15 4.65 10.80
C PRO A 131 3.21 5.37 11.77
N ILE A 132 2.72 6.56 11.42
CA ILE A 132 1.93 7.41 12.30
C ILE A 132 0.43 7.27 12.01
N GLU A 133 0.02 7.28 10.75
CA GLU A 133 -1.40 7.27 10.38
C GLU A 133 -2.00 5.87 10.49
N THR A 134 -2.67 5.60 11.62
CA THR A 134 -3.42 4.35 11.88
C THR A 134 -4.68 4.70 12.68
N PRO A 135 -5.77 3.91 12.62
CA PRO A 135 -6.91 4.10 13.49
C PRO A 135 -6.55 3.90 14.96
N GLU A 136 -7.21 4.62 15.83
CA GLU A 136 -7.18 4.38 17.27
C GLU A 136 -8.19 3.27 17.63
N GLY A 137 -7.82 2.40 18.55
CA GLY A 137 -8.68 1.32 19.05
C GLY A 137 -8.33 -0.07 18.50
N PRO A 138 -9.31 -0.99 18.34
CA PRO A 138 -9.04 -2.41 18.07
C PRO A 138 -8.38 -2.70 16.73
N ASN A 139 -8.42 -1.76 15.79
CA ASN A 139 -7.82 -1.87 14.46
C ASN A 139 -6.44 -1.22 14.36
N ILE A 140 -5.83 -0.80 15.47
CA ILE A 140 -4.51 -0.19 15.49
C ILE A 140 -3.47 -1.12 14.84
N GLY A 141 -2.64 -0.58 13.95
CA GLY A 141 -1.62 -1.34 13.21
C GLY A 141 -2.15 -2.25 12.09
N LEU A 142 -3.45 -2.58 12.06
CA LEU A 142 -4.05 -3.43 11.03
C LEU A 142 -4.54 -2.64 9.80
N ILE A 143 -4.75 -1.36 9.98
CA ILE A 143 -5.12 -0.44 8.92
C ILE A 143 -4.09 0.68 8.92
N GLY A 144 -3.42 0.86 7.80
CA GLY A 144 -2.43 1.91 7.60
C GLY A 144 -2.71 2.71 6.34
N SER A 145 -1.85 3.65 6.04
CA SER A 145 -1.92 4.49 4.84
C SER A 145 -0.63 4.43 4.06
N LEU A 146 -0.75 4.42 2.73
CA LEU A 146 0.37 4.44 1.82
C LEU A 146 1.14 5.76 1.96
N SER A 147 2.47 5.69 2.02
CA SER A 147 3.34 6.87 2.08
C SER A 147 3.21 7.75 0.83
N VAL A 148 3.59 9.04 0.94
CA VAL A 148 3.34 10.05 -0.10
C VAL A 148 3.86 9.62 -1.48
N TYR A 149 5.11 9.16 -1.55
CA TYR A 149 5.76 8.81 -2.82
C TYR A 149 5.68 7.33 -3.17
N ALA A 150 5.13 6.49 -2.29
CA ALA A 150 5.01 5.07 -2.52
C ALA A 150 4.00 4.76 -3.64
N ARG A 151 4.31 3.74 -4.41
CA ARG A 151 3.44 3.17 -5.44
C ARG A 151 3.41 1.66 -5.34
N VAL A 152 2.42 1.03 -5.96
CA VAL A 152 2.28 -0.43 -6.03
C VAL A 152 2.70 -0.89 -7.42
N ASN A 153 3.61 -1.85 -7.50
CA ASN A 153 4.06 -2.42 -8.76
C ASN A 153 3.02 -3.41 -9.35
N PRO A 154 3.19 -3.85 -10.60
CA PRO A 154 2.27 -4.81 -11.24
C PRO A 154 2.15 -6.15 -10.50
N PHE A 155 3.13 -6.51 -9.69
CA PHE A 155 3.13 -7.75 -8.90
C PHE A 155 2.46 -7.61 -7.53
N GLY A 156 2.13 -6.37 -7.12
CA GLY A 156 1.47 -6.06 -5.86
C GLY A 156 2.42 -5.68 -4.72
N PHE A 157 3.72 -5.52 -4.96
CA PHE A 157 4.66 -5.03 -3.96
C PHE A 157 4.71 -3.51 -3.94
N ILE A 158 4.97 -2.95 -2.77
CA ILE A 158 5.08 -1.50 -2.60
C ILE A 158 6.52 -1.09 -2.91
N GLU A 159 6.67 -0.14 -3.83
CA GLU A 159 7.93 0.47 -4.21
C GLU A 159 8.00 1.91 -3.72
N THR A 160 9.22 2.35 -3.42
CA THR A 160 9.49 3.72 -3.00
C THR A 160 10.64 4.30 -3.84
N PRO A 161 10.61 5.61 -4.18
CA PRO A 161 11.63 6.21 -5.02
C PRO A 161 12.88 6.56 -4.23
N TYR A 162 14.05 6.33 -4.85
CA TYR A 162 15.36 6.72 -4.36
C TYR A 162 16.16 7.41 -5.46
N ARG A 163 16.98 8.38 -5.09
CA ARG A 163 17.94 9.02 -5.99
C ARG A 163 19.20 8.16 -6.04
N ARG A 164 19.65 7.83 -7.24
CA ARG A 164 20.88 7.07 -7.43
C ARG A 164 22.11 7.92 -7.12
N VAL A 165 23.04 7.35 -6.39
CA VAL A 165 24.33 7.95 -6.09
C VAL A 165 25.43 7.27 -6.93
N VAL A 166 26.30 8.04 -7.53
CA VAL A 166 27.44 7.54 -8.31
C VAL A 166 28.67 8.32 -7.89
N ASP A 167 29.71 7.61 -7.45
CA ASP A 167 31.00 8.18 -7.01
C ASP A 167 30.84 9.34 -5.98
N GLY A 168 29.98 9.13 -4.99
CA GLY A 168 29.72 10.12 -3.94
C GLY A 168 28.93 11.36 -4.40
N CYS A 169 28.29 11.30 -5.58
CA CYS A 169 27.44 12.35 -6.11
C CYS A 169 26.00 11.84 -6.30
N ALA A 170 25.02 12.52 -5.72
CA ALA A 170 23.61 12.24 -5.93
C ALA A 170 23.19 12.72 -7.33
N THR A 171 22.66 11.79 -8.14
CA THR A 171 22.17 12.09 -9.50
C THR A 171 20.69 12.47 -9.49
N ASP A 172 20.19 13.01 -10.60
CA ASP A 172 18.74 13.25 -10.78
C ASP A 172 17.96 12.00 -11.21
N GLN A 173 18.65 10.88 -11.41
CA GLN A 173 18.01 9.62 -11.72
C GLN A 173 17.29 9.08 -10.47
N VAL A 174 16.00 8.78 -10.62
CA VAL A 174 15.15 8.23 -9.57
C VAL A 174 14.75 6.81 -9.96
N ASP A 175 15.16 5.86 -9.13
CA ASP A 175 14.79 4.46 -9.26
C ASP A 175 13.77 4.09 -8.18
N TYR A 176 12.80 3.23 -8.53
CA TYR A 176 11.82 2.72 -7.58
C TYR A 176 12.24 1.33 -7.12
N LEU A 177 12.46 1.18 -5.81
CA LEU A 177 12.94 -0.05 -5.22
C LEU A 177 11.86 -0.72 -4.38
N THR A 178 11.75 -2.04 -4.48
CA THR A 178 11.02 -2.88 -3.54
C THR A 178 11.81 -3.02 -2.23
N ALA A 179 11.18 -3.58 -1.18
CA ALA A 179 11.86 -3.73 0.11
C ALA A 179 13.07 -4.68 0.02
N ASP A 180 12.95 -5.76 -0.75
CA ASP A 180 14.05 -6.72 -0.96
C ASP A 180 15.22 -6.14 -1.76
N GLU A 181 14.93 -5.22 -2.68
CA GLU A 181 15.97 -4.52 -3.44
C GLU A 181 16.67 -3.49 -2.57
N GLU A 182 15.91 -2.73 -1.75
CA GLU A 182 16.46 -1.76 -0.80
C GLU A 182 17.44 -2.39 0.18
N ASP A 183 17.12 -3.57 0.71
CA ASP A 183 17.97 -4.30 1.66
C ASP A 183 19.36 -4.64 1.12
N ARG A 184 19.56 -4.61 -0.19
CA ARG A 184 20.84 -4.89 -0.84
C ARG A 184 21.72 -3.66 -0.99
N HIS A 185 21.17 -2.48 -0.71
CA HIS A 185 21.81 -1.20 -0.97
C HIS A 185 21.99 -0.37 0.30
N VAL A 186 22.98 0.50 0.24
CA VAL A 186 23.26 1.49 1.28
C VAL A 186 22.58 2.79 0.93
N VAL A 187 21.65 3.23 1.79
CA VAL A 187 20.78 4.39 1.51
C VAL A 187 21.08 5.55 2.45
N ALA A 188 21.48 6.68 1.90
CA ALA A 188 21.71 7.92 2.65
C ALA A 188 20.39 8.67 2.90
N GLN A 189 20.37 9.46 3.98
CA GLN A 189 19.21 10.27 4.34
C GLN A 189 19.08 11.50 3.43
N ALA A 190 17.85 11.96 3.19
CA ALA A 190 17.54 13.12 2.34
C ALA A 190 18.10 14.46 2.86
N ASN A 191 18.43 14.56 4.16
CA ASN A 191 18.95 15.76 4.79
C ASN A 191 20.48 15.82 4.82
N SER A 192 21.17 14.86 4.19
CA SER A 192 22.62 14.88 4.08
C SER A 192 23.10 16.13 3.32
N PRO A 193 24.07 16.90 3.86
CA PRO A 193 24.53 18.13 3.22
C PRO A 193 25.21 17.84 1.90
N MET A 194 24.82 18.57 0.86
CA MET A 194 25.36 18.42 -0.49
C MET A 194 25.74 19.77 -1.08
N ASP A 195 26.68 19.76 -2.00
CA ASP A 195 27.07 20.89 -2.85
C ASP A 195 26.04 21.09 -3.99
N GLU A 196 26.12 22.21 -4.71
CA GLU A 196 25.28 22.51 -5.90
C GLU A 196 25.38 21.44 -6.99
N ASN A 197 26.48 20.71 -7.05
CA ASN A 197 26.71 19.60 -7.98
C ASN A 197 26.18 18.24 -7.49
N GLY A 198 25.53 18.18 -6.32
CA GLY A 198 25.03 16.95 -5.73
C GLY A 198 26.09 16.10 -5.00
N ARG A 199 27.31 16.62 -4.79
CA ARG A 199 28.37 15.93 -4.05
C ARG A 199 28.16 16.09 -2.56
N PHE A 200 28.30 15.00 -1.80
CA PHE A 200 28.25 15.05 -0.35
C PHE A 200 29.42 15.84 0.23
N LEU A 201 29.14 16.69 1.21
CA LEU A 201 30.13 17.55 1.87
C LEU A 201 30.77 16.89 3.08
N ASP A 202 30.07 15.98 3.74
CA ASP A 202 30.54 15.30 4.94
C ASP A 202 31.42 14.12 4.59
N GLU A 203 32.49 13.92 5.37
CA GLU A 203 33.39 12.76 5.25
C GLU A 203 32.69 11.44 5.65
N ARG A 204 31.67 11.49 6.49
CA ARG A 204 30.87 10.36 6.94
C ARG A 204 29.40 10.71 6.91
N LEU A 205 28.62 9.86 6.26
CA LEU A 205 27.18 10.00 6.10
C LEU A 205 26.44 8.98 6.97
N LEU A 206 25.35 9.43 7.56
CA LEU A 206 24.42 8.54 8.25
C LEU A 206 23.56 7.80 7.21
N VAL A 207 23.67 6.49 7.17
CA VAL A 207 22.97 5.64 6.19
C VAL A 207 22.17 4.55 6.86
N ARG A 208 21.18 4.05 6.12
CA ARG A 208 20.46 2.82 6.45
C ARG A 208 21.03 1.67 5.63
N LYS A 209 21.21 0.53 6.31
CA LYS A 209 21.57 -0.76 5.72
C LYS A 209 20.46 -1.77 5.94
N ARG A 210 20.66 -2.99 5.48
CA ARG A 210 19.76 -4.14 5.64
C ARG A 210 19.24 -4.23 7.08
N GLY A 211 17.94 -4.47 7.23
CA GLY A 211 17.29 -4.62 8.54
C GLY A 211 17.06 -3.31 9.30
N GLY A 212 17.31 -2.14 8.67
CA GLY A 212 17.14 -0.83 9.29
C GLY A 212 18.30 -0.40 10.19
N ASP A 213 19.42 -1.11 10.16
CA ASP A 213 20.63 -0.71 10.90
C ASP A 213 21.14 0.63 10.38
N VAL A 214 21.48 1.52 11.32
CA VAL A 214 21.94 2.87 11.03
C VAL A 214 23.43 2.97 11.35
N GLU A 215 24.23 3.25 10.33
CA GLU A 215 25.69 3.35 10.45
C GLU A 215 26.23 4.60 9.77
N TYR A 216 27.47 4.95 10.12
CA TYR A 216 28.24 6.01 9.44
C TYR A 216 29.19 5.38 8.42
N VAL A 217 29.00 5.71 7.14
CA VAL A 217 29.84 5.24 6.02
C VAL A 217 30.46 6.40 5.25
N THR A 218 31.43 6.10 4.42
CA THR A 218 32.03 7.06 3.48
C THR A 218 31.09 7.30 2.29
N PRO A 219 31.10 8.48 1.65
CA PRO A 219 30.25 8.79 0.50
C PRO A 219 30.36 7.80 -0.66
N ASP A 220 31.54 7.17 -0.83
CA ASP A 220 31.80 6.22 -1.92
C ASP A 220 31.10 4.86 -1.74
N GLU A 221 30.65 4.55 -0.51
CA GLU A 221 29.90 3.32 -0.20
C GLU A 221 28.39 3.48 -0.36
N VAL A 222 27.91 4.69 -0.64
CA VAL A 222 26.48 4.99 -0.74
C VAL A 222 25.97 4.70 -2.14
N ASP A 223 24.95 3.86 -2.26
CA ASP A 223 24.31 3.49 -3.53
C ASP A 223 23.13 4.42 -3.88
N TYR A 224 22.34 4.74 -2.88
CA TYR A 224 21.11 5.52 -3.04
C TYR A 224 20.95 6.56 -1.95
N MET A 225 20.07 7.53 -2.20
CA MET A 225 19.69 8.57 -1.28
C MET A 225 18.17 8.76 -1.28
N ASP A 226 17.58 9.04 -0.13
CA ASP A 226 16.17 9.39 -0.02
C ASP A 226 15.84 10.64 -0.85
N VAL A 227 14.68 10.65 -1.50
CA VAL A 227 14.24 11.79 -2.32
C VAL A 227 13.83 12.97 -1.43
N SER A 228 13.17 12.70 -0.31
CA SER A 228 12.65 13.74 0.61
C SER A 228 12.40 13.15 2.00
N PRO A 229 12.56 13.94 3.07
CA PRO A 229 12.16 13.51 4.42
C PRO A 229 10.68 13.14 4.55
N ARG A 230 9.81 13.72 3.70
CA ARG A 230 8.37 13.41 3.65
C ARG A 230 8.05 12.03 3.08
N GLN A 231 9.05 11.33 2.56
CA GLN A 231 8.89 9.98 1.98
C GLN A 231 8.36 8.98 3.00
N MET A 232 8.69 9.14 4.26
CA MET A 232 8.32 8.24 5.35
C MET A 232 6.83 8.33 5.72
N VAL A 233 6.19 9.46 5.52
CA VAL A 233 4.85 9.75 6.04
C VAL A 233 3.76 9.72 4.97
N SER A 234 2.49 9.57 5.40
CA SER A 234 1.32 9.66 4.53
C SER A 234 0.98 11.10 4.15
N VAL A 235 0.07 11.27 3.19
CA VAL A 235 -0.36 12.60 2.74
C VAL A 235 -0.95 13.43 3.88
N ALA A 236 -1.82 12.84 4.72
CA ALA A 236 -2.41 13.57 5.85
C ALA A 236 -1.35 13.98 6.87
N THR A 237 -0.45 13.08 7.22
CA THR A 237 0.62 13.36 8.19
C THR A 237 1.61 14.40 7.65
N ALA A 238 1.92 14.37 6.35
CA ALA A 238 2.82 15.33 5.72
C ALA A 238 2.28 16.76 5.71
N MET A 239 0.98 16.94 5.93
CA MET A 239 0.34 18.28 6.01
C MET A 239 0.37 18.88 7.42
N ILE A 240 0.83 18.16 8.44
CA ILE A 240 0.98 18.68 9.80
C ILE A 240 2.20 19.61 9.84
N PRO A 241 2.04 20.90 10.18
CA PRO A 241 3.17 21.80 10.29
C PRO A 241 4.02 21.45 11.50
N PHE A 242 5.35 21.56 11.38
CA PHE A 242 6.31 21.25 12.45
C PHE A 242 6.17 19.83 13.02
N LEU A 243 5.86 18.87 12.16
CA LEU A 243 5.65 17.47 12.55
C LEU A 243 6.83 16.87 13.33
N GLU A 244 8.04 17.29 13.01
CA GLU A 244 9.30 16.86 13.65
C GLU A 244 9.40 17.25 15.14
N HIS A 245 8.60 18.18 15.59
CA HIS A 245 8.54 18.63 17.00
C HIS A 245 7.40 17.98 17.78
N ASP A 246 6.52 17.24 17.10
CA ASP A 246 5.37 16.58 17.72
C ASP A 246 5.68 15.15 18.15
N ASP A 247 5.09 14.74 19.27
CA ASP A 247 5.07 13.32 19.65
C ASP A 247 4.21 12.50 18.67
N ALA A 248 4.64 11.27 18.38
CA ALA A 248 3.96 10.38 17.42
C ALA A 248 2.48 10.17 17.76
N ASN A 249 2.12 10.05 19.04
CA ASN A 249 0.73 9.90 19.48
C ASN A 249 -0.11 11.11 19.15
N ARG A 250 0.44 12.32 19.32
CA ARG A 250 -0.26 13.56 18.98
C ARG A 250 -0.34 13.78 17.49
N ALA A 251 0.69 13.43 16.73
CA ALA A 251 0.68 13.45 15.28
C ALA A 251 -0.39 12.50 14.69
N LEU A 252 -0.55 11.31 15.29
CA LEU A 252 -1.61 10.37 14.94
C LEU A 252 -3.00 10.98 15.14
N MET A 253 -3.25 11.58 16.31
CA MET A 253 -4.52 12.26 16.58
C MET A 253 -4.76 13.40 15.58
N GLY A 254 -3.74 14.23 15.33
CA GLY A 254 -3.80 15.34 14.36
C GLY A 254 -4.13 14.88 12.94
N ALA A 255 -3.48 13.82 12.45
CA ALA A 255 -3.75 13.24 11.14
C ALA A 255 -5.19 12.72 11.03
N ASN A 256 -5.68 12.05 12.09
CA ASN A 256 -7.07 11.58 12.16
C ASN A 256 -8.09 12.74 12.18
N MET A 257 -7.80 13.82 12.93
CA MET A 257 -8.67 14.99 13.01
C MET A 257 -8.73 15.76 11.68
N GLN A 258 -7.64 15.90 10.94
CA GLN A 258 -7.62 16.56 9.62
C GLN A 258 -8.60 15.90 8.64
N ARG A 259 -8.74 14.60 8.67
CA ARG A 259 -9.70 13.87 7.82
C ARG A 259 -11.16 14.12 8.20
N GLN A 260 -11.43 14.46 9.45
CA GLN A 260 -12.78 14.71 9.97
C GLN A 260 -13.20 16.18 9.84
N ALA A 261 -12.24 17.08 9.59
CA ALA A 261 -12.49 18.52 9.52
C ALA A 261 -13.44 18.85 8.34
N VAL A 262 -14.45 19.67 8.63
CA VAL A 262 -15.35 20.19 7.59
C VAL A 262 -14.73 21.46 7.02
N PRO A 263 -14.51 21.53 5.69
CA PRO A 263 -13.91 22.71 5.08
C PRO A 263 -14.86 23.92 5.15
N LEU A 264 -14.31 25.09 5.45
CA LEU A 264 -15.06 26.35 5.45
C LEU A 264 -15.51 26.73 4.03
N LEU A 265 -14.66 26.47 3.04
CA LEU A 265 -14.94 26.67 1.62
C LEU A 265 -15.04 25.32 0.94
N LYS A 266 -16.17 25.04 0.30
CA LYS A 266 -16.39 23.82 -0.48
C LYS A 266 -16.08 24.08 -1.95
N THR A 267 -15.44 23.10 -2.60
CA THR A 267 -15.28 23.13 -4.05
C THR A 267 -16.61 22.80 -4.75
N CYS A 268 -16.76 23.19 -6.01
CA CYS A 268 -17.94 22.83 -6.82
C CYS A 268 -18.21 21.32 -6.81
N LEU A 269 -17.18 20.48 -6.82
CA LEU A 269 -17.31 19.02 -6.78
C LEU A 269 -17.98 18.52 -5.50
N LEU A 270 -17.78 19.17 -4.35
CA LEU A 270 -18.41 18.82 -3.09
C LEU A 270 -19.89 19.27 -3.05
N TYR A 271 -20.27 20.27 -3.84
CA TYR A 271 -21.66 20.70 -3.98
C TYR A 271 -22.45 19.82 -4.94
N THR A 272 -21.80 19.29 -5.98
CA THR A 272 -22.45 18.51 -7.05
C THR A 272 -22.42 17.00 -6.80
N SER A 273 -21.53 16.51 -5.94
CA SER A 273 -21.52 15.09 -5.56
C SER A 273 -22.64 14.81 -4.56
N PRO A 274 -23.48 13.78 -4.81
CA PRO A 274 -24.50 13.38 -3.85
C PRO A 274 -23.85 12.99 -2.52
N SER A 275 -24.34 13.56 -1.44
CA SER A 275 -23.88 13.17 -0.10
C SER A 275 -24.36 11.74 0.20
N PRO A 276 -23.65 10.97 1.04
CA PRO A 276 -24.15 9.67 1.48
C PRO A 276 -25.55 9.72 2.13
N ARG A 277 -25.95 10.88 2.64
CA ARG A 277 -27.30 11.10 3.17
C ARG A 277 -28.36 11.22 2.07
N ASP A 278 -27.98 11.75 0.90
CA ASP A 278 -28.90 11.93 -0.22
C ASP A 278 -29.19 10.61 -0.94
N LEU A 279 -28.28 9.63 -0.84
CA LEU A 279 -28.44 8.28 -1.39
C LEU A 279 -29.32 7.36 -0.51
N SER A 280 -29.58 7.74 0.74
CA SER A 280 -30.40 6.95 1.66
C SER A 280 -31.91 7.25 1.57
N THR A 281 -32.30 8.23 0.78
CA THR A 281 -33.69 8.69 0.62
C THR A 281 -34.30 8.38 -0.74
N SER A 282 -33.61 7.60 -1.59
CA SER A 282 -34.15 7.14 -2.89
C SER A 282 -34.33 5.63 -2.95
#